data_5b3225354a4a81db988c222c9ac936cf
#
_entry.id   5b3225354a4a81db988c222c9ac936cf
#
_cell.length_a   1.000
_cell.length_b   1.000
_cell.length_c   1.000
_cell.angle_alpha   90.00
_cell.angle_beta   90.00
_cell.angle_gamma   90.00
#
_symmetry.space_group_name_H-M   'P 1'
#
loop_
_entity.id
_entity.type
_entity.pdbx_description
1 polymer ?
#
loop_
_entity_poly.entity_id
_entity_poly.type
_entity_poly.pdbx_seq_one_letter_code
_entity_poly.pdbx_strand_id
1 'polypeptide(L)'
;GEKPKALERYAGYVLKDITLKCAPIVERFDVERYSPFVSKMATAVREVTDKGIMFMENNYYSNMGIPCCNTPVMVKGERESQQLFAPHAYDLMVDTPAYKYASNSRVGFIFDEHRRTQERLGVPCIVGEWGSCAEGDGWYPHIRFLQDKFDSYKWSNTYWCYFDDMFKQDFMKVITRPRPKAVTGEIVSYKYDHDDGEFKLKYIQDKKYKVPTVVYVDRKPEKIECDGKYKIIELPGNIGYDIEFKTDIGEHEIEIEF
;
A
#
# COMPACT_ATOMS: atom_id res chain seq x y z
N GLY A 1 -16.49 12.77 -22.50
CA GLY A 1 -17.73 12.03 -22.24
C GLY A 1 -17.50 11.06 -21.09
N GLU A 2 -18.50 10.88 -20.24
CA GLU A 2 -18.43 9.88 -19.16
C GLU A 2 -18.17 8.49 -19.75
N LYS A 3 -17.28 7.73 -19.11
CA LYS A 3 -17.12 6.31 -19.42
C LYS A 3 -18.48 5.61 -19.22
N PRO A 4 -18.92 4.76 -20.15
CA PRO A 4 -20.06 3.90 -19.89
C PRO A 4 -19.75 3.04 -18.65
N LYS A 5 -20.55 3.16 -17.58
CA LYS A 5 -20.40 2.39 -16.32
C LYS A 5 -20.26 0.87 -16.55
N ALA A 6 -20.89 0.36 -17.62
CA ALA A 6 -20.76 -1.03 -18.03
C ALA A 6 -19.32 -1.39 -18.45
N LEU A 7 -18.65 -0.55 -19.26
CA LEU A 7 -17.27 -0.81 -19.69
C LEU A 7 -16.29 -0.80 -18.50
N GLU A 8 -16.50 0.12 -17.55
CA GLU A 8 -15.70 0.16 -16.33
C GLU A 8 -15.86 -1.14 -15.52
N ARG A 9 -17.09 -1.59 -15.33
CA ARG A 9 -17.38 -2.82 -14.57
C ARG A 9 -16.72 -4.06 -15.16
N TYR A 10 -16.63 -4.18 -16.49
CA TYR A 10 -16.08 -5.36 -17.17
C TYR A 10 -14.58 -5.26 -17.47
N ALA A 11 -13.97 -4.08 -17.35
CA ALA A 11 -12.56 -3.88 -17.70
C ALA A 11 -11.60 -4.81 -16.94
N GLY A 12 -11.83 -5.01 -15.64
CA GLY A 12 -11.04 -5.95 -14.84
C GLY A 12 -11.24 -7.42 -15.23
N TYR A 13 -12.45 -7.82 -15.60
CA TYR A 13 -12.71 -9.19 -16.04
C TYR A 13 -12.02 -9.52 -17.37
N VAL A 14 -12.01 -8.59 -18.33
CA VAL A 14 -11.31 -8.76 -19.59
C VAL A 14 -9.80 -8.87 -19.37
N LEU A 15 -9.24 -8.01 -18.53
CA LEU A 15 -7.83 -8.10 -18.18
C LEU A 15 -7.50 -9.44 -17.54
N LYS A 16 -8.28 -9.90 -16.57
CA LYS A 16 -8.11 -11.20 -15.90
C LYS A 16 -8.10 -12.37 -16.88
N ASP A 17 -9.02 -12.41 -17.85
CA ASP A 17 -9.08 -13.50 -18.84
C ASP A 17 -7.80 -13.58 -19.69
N ILE A 18 -7.23 -12.44 -20.03
CA ILE A 18 -5.98 -12.36 -20.81
C ILE A 18 -4.79 -12.76 -19.94
N THR A 19 -4.65 -12.18 -18.76
CA THR A 19 -3.46 -12.35 -17.90
C THR A 19 -3.32 -13.78 -17.39
N LEU A 20 -4.42 -14.44 -17.03
CA LEU A 20 -4.38 -15.84 -16.60
C LEU A 20 -3.89 -16.79 -17.68
N LYS A 21 -4.14 -16.51 -18.96
CA LYS A 21 -3.61 -17.31 -20.08
C LYS A 21 -2.10 -17.15 -20.27
N CYS A 22 -1.53 -16.04 -19.83
CA CYS A 22 -0.08 -15.79 -19.88
C CYS A 22 0.67 -16.35 -18.65
N ALA A 23 -0.04 -16.69 -17.57
CA ALA A 23 0.54 -17.12 -16.31
C ALA A 23 1.61 -18.25 -16.44
N PRO A 24 1.41 -19.34 -17.23
CA PRO A 24 2.41 -20.41 -17.32
C PRO A 24 3.78 -19.98 -17.86
N ILE A 25 3.81 -18.95 -18.71
CA ILE A 25 5.06 -18.43 -19.29
C ILE A 25 5.85 -17.67 -18.21
N VAL A 26 5.14 -16.83 -17.46
CA VAL A 26 5.73 -15.99 -16.41
C VAL A 26 6.13 -16.84 -15.20
N GLU A 27 5.32 -17.85 -14.83
CA GLU A 27 5.62 -18.81 -13.76
C GLU A 27 7.00 -19.47 -13.97
N ARG A 28 7.27 -19.95 -15.16
CA ARG A 28 8.56 -20.57 -15.48
C ARG A 28 9.72 -19.60 -15.26
N PHE A 29 9.58 -18.35 -15.68
CA PHE A 29 10.61 -17.34 -15.44
C PHE A 29 10.79 -17.06 -13.94
N ASP A 30 9.70 -16.87 -13.21
CA ASP A 30 9.72 -16.55 -11.77
C ASP A 30 10.40 -17.65 -10.96
N VAL A 31 10.06 -18.91 -11.23
CA VAL A 31 10.55 -20.07 -10.45
C VAL A 31 11.97 -20.47 -10.85
N GLU A 32 12.25 -20.54 -12.15
CA GLU A 32 13.53 -21.07 -12.65
C GLU A 32 14.65 -20.01 -12.74
N ARG A 33 14.31 -18.72 -12.80
CA ARG A 33 15.28 -17.64 -13.05
C ARG A 33 15.25 -16.56 -11.99
N TYR A 34 14.09 -15.93 -11.80
CA TYR A 34 13.99 -14.72 -10.97
C TYR A 34 14.17 -15.04 -9.48
N SER A 35 13.43 -15.99 -8.91
CA SER A 35 13.56 -16.35 -7.50
C SER A 35 14.95 -16.88 -7.11
N PRO A 36 15.63 -17.75 -7.91
CA PRO A 36 17.01 -18.11 -7.65
C PRO A 36 17.99 -16.94 -7.71
N PHE A 37 17.78 -16.01 -8.65
CA PHE A 37 18.58 -14.79 -8.75
C PHE A 37 18.43 -13.92 -7.50
N VAL A 38 17.19 -13.64 -7.06
CA VAL A 38 16.92 -12.83 -5.86
C VAL A 38 17.54 -13.48 -4.61
N SER A 39 17.42 -14.80 -4.46
CA SER A 39 18.01 -15.54 -3.33
C SER A 39 19.55 -15.50 -3.34
N LYS A 40 20.16 -15.55 -4.53
CA LYS A 40 21.62 -15.40 -4.69
C LYS A 40 22.07 -13.99 -4.29
N MET A 41 21.35 -12.97 -4.73
CA MET A 41 21.65 -11.57 -4.36
C MET A 41 21.46 -11.33 -2.85
N ALA A 42 20.38 -11.84 -2.27
CA ALA A 42 20.16 -11.76 -0.82
C ALA A 42 21.27 -12.45 -0.02
N THR A 43 21.76 -13.62 -0.47
CA THR A 43 22.88 -14.30 0.16
C THR A 43 24.13 -13.43 0.15
N ALA A 44 24.48 -12.80 -0.98
CA ALA A 44 25.63 -11.90 -1.06
C ALA A 44 25.48 -10.67 -0.15
N VAL A 45 24.30 -10.09 -0.05
CA VAL A 45 24.04 -8.99 0.88
C VAL A 45 24.21 -9.43 2.34
N ARG A 46 23.72 -10.63 2.70
CA ARG A 46 23.84 -11.17 4.07
C ARG A 46 25.26 -11.59 4.45
N GLU A 47 26.15 -11.75 3.50
CA GLU A 47 27.60 -11.89 3.78
C GLU A 47 28.25 -10.57 4.27
N VAL A 48 27.62 -9.43 3.96
CA VAL A 48 28.13 -8.10 4.33
C VAL A 48 27.39 -7.55 5.55
N THR A 49 26.05 -7.76 5.64
CA THR A 49 25.23 -7.21 6.72
C THR A 49 24.03 -8.08 7.03
N ASP A 50 23.74 -8.24 8.32
CA ASP A 50 22.52 -8.87 8.85
C ASP A 50 21.36 -7.87 9.05
N LYS A 51 21.59 -6.59 8.75
CA LYS A 51 20.63 -5.49 8.96
C LYS A 51 19.87 -5.19 7.65
N GLY A 52 18.71 -4.57 7.84
CA GLY A 52 17.85 -4.14 6.74
C GLY A 52 16.92 -5.24 6.26
N ILE A 53 15.79 -4.82 5.69
CA ILE A 53 14.75 -5.68 5.14
C ILE A 53 14.99 -5.84 3.64
N MET A 54 14.88 -7.07 3.13
CA MET A 54 14.93 -7.36 1.69
C MET A 54 13.59 -7.04 1.05
N PHE A 55 13.56 -6.07 0.15
CA PHE A 55 12.40 -5.71 -0.65
C PHE A 55 12.42 -6.56 -1.92
N MET A 56 11.47 -7.47 -2.04
CA MET A 56 11.34 -8.34 -3.19
C MET A 56 10.25 -7.82 -4.12
N GLU A 57 10.64 -7.30 -5.25
CA GLU A 57 9.71 -6.94 -6.32
C GLU A 57 9.19 -8.19 -7.04
N ASN A 58 8.13 -8.01 -7.80
CA ASN A 58 7.67 -8.96 -8.80
C ASN A 58 8.36 -8.71 -10.16
N ASN A 59 8.20 -9.63 -11.09
CA ASN A 59 8.60 -9.37 -12.47
C ASN A 59 7.70 -8.31 -13.13
N TYR A 60 8.21 -7.64 -14.18
CA TYR A 60 7.50 -6.54 -14.85
C TYR A 60 6.08 -6.89 -15.34
N TYR A 61 5.87 -8.11 -15.83
CA TYR A 61 4.56 -8.52 -16.36
C TYR A 61 3.50 -8.69 -15.27
N SER A 62 3.91 -8.94 -14.04
CA SER A 62 2.98 -9.00 -12.90
C SER A 62 2.45 -7.62 -12.52
N ASN A 63 3.12 -6.52 -12.91
CA ASN A 63 2.57 -5.16 -12.79
C ASN A 63 1.33 -4.94 -13.67
N MET A 64 1.06 -5.83 -14.59
CA MET A 64 -0.14 -5.84 -15.44
C MET A 64 -1.20 -6.86 -14.99
N GLY A 65 -1.02 -7.49 -13.83
CA GLY A 65 -1.95 -8.45 -13.27
C GLY A 65 -1.73 -9.90 -13.70
N ILE A 66 -0.61 -10.23 -14.37
CA ILE A 66 -0.23 -11.62 -14.56
C ILE A 66 0.20 -12.18 -13.20
N PRO A 67 -0.32 -13.33 -12.75
CA PRO A 67 0.03 -13.89 -11.45
C PRO A 67 1.55 -14.01 -11.25
N CYS A 68 2.05 -13.47 -10.17
CA CYS A 68 3.45 -13.59 -9.78
C CYS A 68 3.66 -14.93 -9.05
N CYS A 69 4.63 -15.71 -9.50
CA CYS A 69 4.97 -17.02 -8.95
C CYS A 69 6.29 -17.05 -8.17
N ASN A 70 6.80 -15.88 -7.76
CA ASN A 70 8.00 -15.77 -6.93
C ASN A 70 7.90 -16.69 -5.70
N THR A 71 9.03 -17.33 -5.35
CA THR A 71 9.17 -18.06 -4.11
C THR A 71 9.73 -17.16 -3.01
N PRO A 72 9.59 -17.52 -1.72
CA PRO A 72 10.27 -16.78 -0.65
C PRO A 72 11.77 -16.66 -0.91
N VAL A 73 12.35 -15.53 -0.49
CA VAL A 73 13.81 -15.33 -0.56
C VAL A 73 14.50 -16.31 0.38
N MET A 74 15.51 -17.00 -0.13
CA MET A 74 16.29 -17.97 0.61
C MET A 74 17.74 -17.48 0.76
N VAL A 75 18.32 -17.59 1.94
CA VAL A 75 19.72 -17.31 2.24
C VAL A 75 20.37 -18.56 2.78
N LYS A 76 21.35 -19.10 2.08
CA LYS A 76 22.06 -20.37 2.46
C LYS A 76 21.12 -21.54 2.74
N GLY A 77 20.00 -21.60 2.01
CA GLY A 77 19.00 -22.67 2.14
C GLY A 77 17.92 -22.43 3.20
N GLU A 78 18.04 -21.38 4.00
CA GLU A 78 17.05 -20.97 5.00
C GLU A 78 16.21 -19.80 4.49
N ARG A 79 14.94 -19.75 4.90
CA ARG A 79 14.05 -18.64 4.57
C ARG A 79 14.54 -17.35 5.23
N GLU A 80 14.78 -16.31 4.44
CA GLU A 80 15.13 -15.00 4.97
C GLU A 80 13.99 -14.44 5.83
N SER A 81 14.28 -14.12 7.08
CA SER A 81 13.27 -13.64 8.04
C SER A 81 12.93 -12.15 7.85
N GLN A 82 13.87 -11.37 7.32
CA GLN A 82 13.71 -9.92 7.09
C GLN A 82 13.44 -9.66 5.60
N GLN A 83 12.32 -10.16 5.09
CA GLN A 83 11.88 -9.96 3.71
C GLN A 83 10.45 -9.44 3.65
N LEU A 84 10.14 -8.68 2.62
CA LEU A 84 8.79 -8.23 2.30
C LEU A 84 8.55 -8.24 0.79
N PHE A 85 7.30 -8.25 0.40
CA PHE A 85 6.88 -8.13 -1.00
C PHE A 85 6.66 -6.66 -1.35
N ALA A 86 7.27 -6.18 -2.44
CA ALA A 86 7.26 -4.78 -2.85
C ALA A 86 6.74 -4.62 -4.30
N PRO A 87 5.45 -4.93 -4.57
CA PRO A 87 4.92 -4.84 -5.93
C PRO A 87 4.78 -3.39 -6.38
N HIS A 88 4.90 -3.18 -7.70
CA HIS A 88 4.55 -1.95 -8.38
C HIS A 88 3.31 -2.20 -9.23
N ALA A 89 2.39 -1.24 -9.32
CA ALA A 89 1.32 -1.31 -10.31
C ALA A 89 0.64 0.03 -10.59
N TYR A 90 0.17 0.13 -11.82
CA TYR A 90 -0.61 1.23 -12.34
C TYR A 90 -1.75 0.68 -13.20
N ASP A 91 -2.81 1.45 -13.39
CA ASP A 91 -3.73 1.14 -14.47
C ASP A 91 -3.00 1.25 -15.82
N LEU A 92 -3.30 0.34 -16.74
CA LEU A 92 -2.60 0.21 -18.02
C LEU A 92 -2.64 1.48 -18.90
N MET A 93 -3.53 2.42 -18.58
CA MET A 93 -3.67 3.67 -19.32
C MET A 93 -2.86 4.83 -18.73
N VAL A 94 -2.29 4.67 -17.52
CA VAL A 94 -1.68 5.78 -16.79
C VAL A 94 -0.58 6.46 -17.61
N ASP A 95 0.39 5.77 -18.13
CA ASP A 95 1.49 6.36 -18.89
C ASP A 95 1.22 6.50 -20.42
N THR A 96 -0.05 6.65 -20.79
CA THR A 96 -0.45 6.78 -22.19
C THR A 96 -1.25 8.07 -22.42
N PRO A 97 -1.41 8.55 -23.68
CA PRO A 97 -2.33 9.64 -23.98
C PRO A 97 -3.79 9.36 -23.60
N ALA A 98 -4.11 8.10 -23.30
CA ALA A 98 -5.44 7.66 -22.86
C ALA A 98 -5.58 7.59 -21.32
N TYR A 99 -4.68 8.22 -20.55
CA TYR A 99 -4.65 8.19 -19.07
C TYR A 99 -5.99 8.51 -18.42
N LYS A 100 -6.78 9.43 -19.00
CA LYS A 100 -8.14 9.77 -18.53
C LYS A 100 -9.13 8.59 -18.54
N TYR A 101 -8.76 7.47 -19.14
CA TYR A 101 -9.51 6.22 -19.14
C TYR A 101 -8.96 5.19 -18.17
N ALA A 102 -8.11 5.59 -17.22
CA ALA A 102 -7.69 4.73 -16.11
C ALA A 102 -8.91 4.13 -15.39
N SER A 103 -8.82 2.87 -15.01
CA SER A 103 -9.95 2.07 -14.54
C SER A 103 -9.66 1.50 -13.15
N ASN A 104 -10.55 1.81 -12.20
CA ASN A 104 -10.52 1.24 -10.86
C ASN A 104 -10.70 -0.29 -10.89
N SER A 105 -11.51 -0.79 -11.82
CA SER A 105 -11.75 -2.24 -11.99
C SER A 105 -10.48 -2.97 -12.45
N ARG A 106 -9.72 -2.40 -13.42
CA ARG A 106 -8.48 -3.02 -13.89
C ARG A 106 -7.38 -2.96 -12.84
N VAL A 107 -7.09 -1.78 -12.30
CA VAL A 107 -6.02 -1.65 -11.28
C VAL A 107 -6.38 -2.42 -10.01
N GLY A 108 -7.66 -2.46 -9.66
CA GLY A 108 -8.17 -3.26 -8.56
C GLY A 108 -7.85 -4.74 -8.73
N PHE A 109 -8.09 -5.30 -9.91
CA PHE A 109 -7.72 -6.67 -10.25
C PHE A 109 -6.20 -6.90 -10.13
N ILE A 110 -5.36 -5.96 -10.62
CA ILE A 110 -3.90 -6.08 -10.54
C ILE A 110 -3.46 -6.19 -9.06
N PHE A 111 -3.95 -5.32 -8.20
CA PHE A 111 -3.62 -5.38 -6.77
C PHE A 111 -4.23 -6.58 -6.05
N ASP A 112 -5.36 -7.13 -6.52
CA ASP A 112 -5.88 -8.40 -6.01
C ASP A 112 -4.95 -9.58 -6.32
N GLU A 113 -4.31 -9.61 -7.49
CA GLU A 113 -3.30 -10.62 -7.81
C GLU A 113 -2.02 -10.45 -6.97
N HIS A 114 -1.60 -9.20 -6.71
CA HIS A 114 -0.51 -8.94 -5.77
C HIS A 114 -0.87 -9.37 -4.34
N ARG A 115 -2.13 -9.18 -3.92
CA ARG A 115 -2.60 -9.66 -2.61
C ARG A 115 -2.49 -11.18 -2.49
N ARG A 116 -2.93 -11.92 -3.50
CA ARG A 116 -2.79 -13.39 -3.54
C ARG A 116 -1.32 -13.82 -3.46
N THR A 117 -0.43 -13.12 -4.15
CA THR A 117 1.01 -13.36 -4.08
C THR A 117 1.55 -13.13 -2.69
N GLN A 118 1.22 -12.01 -2.07
CA GLN A 118 1.65 -11.66 -0.72
C GLN A 118 1.16 -12.67 0.31
N GLU A 119 -0.10 -13.10 0.23
CA GLU A 119 -0.66 -14.13 1.13
C GLU A 119 0.04 -15.47 0.96
N ARG A 120 0.29 -15.90 -0.27
CA ARG A 120 1.04 -17.12 -0.57
C ARG A 120 2.48 -17.07 -0.06
N LEU A 121 3.14 -15.93 -0.17
CA LEU A 121 4.49 -15.70 0.35
C LEU A 121 4.50 -15.61 1.88
N GLY A 122 3.40 -15.20 2.52
CA GLY A 122 3.31 -15.03 3.96
C GLY A 122 4.30 -13.98 4.50
N VAL A 123 4.40 -12.83 3.84
CA VAL A 123 5.31 -11.72 4.18
C VAL A 123 4.55 -10.39 4.25
N PRO A 124 5.07 -9.36 4.94
CA PRO A 124 4.56 -8.00 4.83
C PRO A 124 4.61 -7.48 3.40
N CYS A 125 3.84 -6.44 3.10
CA CYS A 125 3.82 -5.80 1.79
C CYS A 125 3.97 -4.28 1.90
N ILE A 126 4.74 -3.71 0.97
CA ILE A 126 4.75 -2.29 0.64
C ILE A 126 4.58 -2.14 -0.85
N VAL A 127 3.57 -1.39 -1.29
CA VAL A 127 3.48 -1.02 -2.70
C VAL A 127 4.62 -0.06 -3.01
N GLY A 128 5.61 -0.52 -3.76
CA GLY A 128 6.84 0.24 -4.04
C GLY A 128 6.60 1.43 -4.96
N GLU A 129 5.65 1.30 -5.90
CA GLU A 129 5.20 2.39 -6.75
C GLU A 129 3.73 2.27 -7.11
N TRP A 130 3.04 3.42 -7.07
CA TRP A 130 1.68 3.61 -7.57
C TRP A 130 1.45 5.11 -7.83
N GLY A 131 0.42 5.48 -8.59
CA GLY A 131 0.03 6.87 -8.75
C GLY A 131 0.16 7.36 -10.18
N SER A 132 1.17 8.21 -10.50
CA SER A 132 1.35 8.89 -11.80
C SER A 132 0.08 9.62 -12.26
N CYS A 133 -0.60 10.27 -11.32
CA CYS A 133 -1.85 10.96 -11.60
C CYS A 133 -1.58 12.25 -12.38
N ALA A 134 -2.46 12.52 -13.36
CA ALA A 134 -2.43 13.74 -14.14
C ALA A 134 -3.02 14.92 -13.35
N GLU A 135 -2.94 16.10 -13.94
CA GLU A 135 -3.56 17.31 -13.41
C GLU A 135 -5.08 17.22 -13.34
N GLY A 136 -5.65 17.95 -12.39
CA GLY A 136 -7.09 18.07 -12.19
C GLY A 136 -7.67 17.09 -11.18
N ASP A 137 -8.89 17.39 -10.77
CA ASP A 137 -9.62 16.64 -9.72
C ASP A 137 -10.23 15.32 -10.19
N GLY A 138 -10.29 15.11 -11.49
CA GLY A 138 -10.81 13.88 -12.09
C GLY A 138 -10.07 12.61 -11.65
N TRP A 139 -8.86 12.75 -11.09
CA TRP A 139 -8.07 11.66 -10.54
C TRP A 139 -8.37 11.32 -9.07
N TYR A 140 -9.03 12.19 -8.33
CA TYR A 140 -9.27 11.98 -6.91
C TYR A 140 -10.03 10.68 -6.60
N PRO A 141 -11.08 10.30 -7.34
CA PRO A 141 -11.73 9.02 -7.11
C PRO A 141 -10.81 7.81 -7.34
N HIS A 142 -9.86 7.91 -8.28
CA HIS A 142 -8.88 6.85 -8.55
C HIS A 142 -7.85 6.74 -7.41
N ILE A 143 -7.34 7.87 -6.93
CA ILE A 143 -6.41 7.92 -5.79
C ILE A 143 -7.08 7.35 -4.54
N ARG A 144 -8.30 7.79 -4.21
CA ARG A 144 -9.07 7.31 -3.06
C ARG A 144 -9.31 5.81 -3.14
N PHE A 145 -9.73 5.32 -4.29
CA PHE A 145 -9.94 3.88 -4.52
C PHE A 145 -8.67 3.05 -4.21
N LEU A 146 -7.51 3.50 -4.68
CA LEU A 146 -6.24 2.81 -4.44
C LEU A 146 -5.84 2.85 -2.96
N GLN A 147 -5.98 4.01 -2.32
CA GLN A 147 -5.68 4.16 -0.91
C GLN A 147 -6.59 3.28 -0.04
N ASP A 148 -7.90 3.27 -0.29
CA ASP A 148 -8.86 2.42 0.41
C ASP A 148 -8.51 0.94 0.26
N LYS A 149 -8.06 0.56 -0.95
CA LYS A 149 -7.63 -0.80 -1.24
C LYS A 149 -6.38 -1.19 -0.43
N PHE A 150 -5.36 -0.32 -0.40
CA PHE A 150 -4.14 -0.55 0.40
C PHE A 150 -4.45 -0.61 1.90
N ASP A 151 -5.33 0.25 2.39
CA ASP A 151 -5.77 0.25 3.78
C ASP A 151 -6.51 -1.05 4.15
N SER A 152 -7.39 -1.53 3.26
CA SER A 152 -8.10 -2.79 3.46
C SER A 152 -7.16 -4.00 3.55
N TYR A 153 -6.01 -3.94 2.88
CA TYR A 153 -4.95 -4.94 2.94
C TYR A 153 -3.94 -4.69 4.06
N LYS A 154 -4.02 -3.56 4.72
CA LYS A 154 -3.04 -3.09 5.72
C LYS A 154 -1.63 -2.96 5.13
N TRP A 155 -1.54 -2.49 3.88
CA TRP A 155 -0.29 -2.34 3.16
C TRP A 155 0.28 -0.93 3.30
N SER A 156 1.58 -0.85 3.50
CA SER A 156 2.33 0.38 3.28
C SER A 156 2.44 0.68 1.79
N ASN A 157 2.68 1.94 1.44
CA ASN A 157 2.83 2.33 0.03
C ASN A 157 3.69 3.57 -0.12
N THR A 158 4.30 3.72 -1.31
CA THR A 158 5.06 4.89 -1.75
C THR A 158 4.52 5.40 -3.07
N TYR A 159 4.12 6.67 -3.08
CA TYR A 159 3.57 7.31 -4.28
C TYR A 159 4.68 7.63 -5.29
N TRP A 160 4.49 7.33 -6.55
CA TRP A 160 5.36 7.71 -7.65
C TRP A 160 4.82 8.94 -8.37
N CYS A 161 5.58 10.06 -8.46
CA CYS A 161 6.86 10.22 -7.79
C CYS A 161 6.96 11.61 -7.17
N TYR A 162 7.96 11.80 -6.32
CA TYR A 162 8.32 13.13 -5.83
C TYR A 162 8.87 14.00 -6.97
N PHE A 163 8.48 15.26 -6.99
CA PHE A 163 9.02 16.32 -7.82
C PHE A 163 8.99 17.64 -7.05
N ASP A 164 9.81 18.60 -7.50
CA ASP A 164 9.83 19.93 -6.89
C ASP A 164 8.43 20.56 -6.94
N ASP A 165 8.04 21.23 -5.84
CA ASP A 165 6.71 21.82 -5.66
C ASP A 165 5.52 20.83 -5.60
N MET A 166 5.77 19.52 -5.48
CA MET A 166 4.72 18.50 -5.34
C MET A 166 3.73 18.85 -4.22
N PHE A 167 4.23 19.32 -3.07
CA PHE A 167 3.39 19.68 -1.91
C PHE A 167 2.50 20.90 -2.12
N LYS A 168 2.69 21.64 -3.22
CA LYS A 168 1.81 22.75 -3.62
C LYS A 168 0.67 22.30 -4.55
N GLN A 169 0.68 21.03 -4.97
CA GLN A 169 -0.31 20.50 -5.90
C GLN A 169 -1.61 20.14 -5.20
N ASP A 170 -2.73 20.38 -5.88
CA ASP A 170 -4.07 20.12 -5.32
C ASP A 170 -4.32 18.66 -4.97
N PHE A 171 -3.73 17.72 -5.70
CA PHE A 171 -3.91 16.29 -5.41
C PHE A 171 -3.28 15.85 -4.07
N MET A 172 -2.35 16.64 -3.53
CA MET A 172 -1.74 16.34 -2.22
C MET A 172 -2.79 16.29 -1.10
N LYS A 173 -3.86 17.08 -1.19
CA LYS A 173 -4.97 17.03 -0.22
C LYS A 173 -5.70 15.66 -0.18
N VAL A 174 -5.54 14.85 -1.21
CA VAL A 174 -6.06 13.48 -1.24
C VAL A 174 -4.99 12.48 -0.79
N ILE A 175 -3.73 12.69 -1.17
CA ILE A 175 -2.62 11.79 -0.79
C ILE A 175 -2.28 11.91 0.70
N THR A 176 -2.26 13.13 1.25
CA THR A 176 -1.89 13.40 2.64
C THR A 176 -3.08 13.23 3.59
N ARG A 177 -3.71 12.07 3.56
CA ARG A 177 -4.85 11.73 4.41
C ARG A 177 -4.43 11.19 5.78
N PRO A 178 -5.33 11.17 6.78
CA PRO A 178 -5.13 10.47 8.04
C PRO A 178 -4.77 8.99 7.83
N ARG A 179 -3.79 8.51 8.58
CA ARG A 179 -3.31 7.11 8.50
C ARG A 179 -2.53 6.69 9.74
N PRO A 180 -2.49 5.39 10.08
CA PRO A 180 -1.57 4.91 11.11
C PRO A 180 -0.12 5.08 10.62
N LYS A 181 0.73 5.63 11.48
CA LYS A 181 2.17 5.80 11.24
C LYS A 181 2.98 4.75 11.99
N ALA A 182 2.56 4.41 13.20
CA ALA A 182 3.08 3.32 14.01
C ALA A 182 1.99 2.82 14.95
N VAL A 183 1.84 1.52 15.13
CA VAL A 183 0.83 0.94 16.01
C VAL A 183 1.48 -0.03 16.99
N THR A 184 1.12 0.12 18.26
CA THR A 184 1.57 -0.77 19.34
C THR A 184 0.69 -2.02 19.38
N GLY A 185 1.04 -3.02 18.58
CA GLY A 185 0.28 -4.26 18.47
C GLY A 185 -0.15 -4.57 17.06
N GLU A 186 -1.22 -5.35 16.91
CA GLU A 186 -1.76 -5.80 15.64
C GLU A 186 -2.89 -4.88 15.16
N ILE A 187 -2.77 -4.35 13.95
CA ILE A 187 -3.84 -3.59 13.30
C ILE A 187 -4.96 -4.56 12.89
N VAL A 188 -6.15 -4.38 13.43
CA VAL A 188 -7.36 -5.10 12.99
C VAL A 188 -7.89 -4.49 11.69
N SER A 189 -8.14 -3.18 11.72
CA SER A 189 -8.59 -2.41 10.55
C SER A 189 -8.32 -0.93 10.74
N TYR A 190 -8.23 -0.20 9.63
CA TYR A 190 -8.31 1.26 9.63
C TYR A 190 -8.93 1.74 8.33
N LYS A 191 -9.55 2.91 8.40
CA LYS A 191 -10.17 3.58 7.25
C LYS A 191 -10.23 5.08 7.49
N TYR A 192 -10.02 5.84 6.43
CA TYR A 192 -10.40 7.25 6.38
C TYR A 192 -11.58 7.42 5.42
N ASP A 193 -12.68 7.98 5.90
CA ASP A 193 -13.82 8.34 5.06
C ASP A 193 -13.65 9.78 4.59
N HIS A 194 -13.46 9.93 3.29
CA HIS A 194 -13.22 11.24 2.69
C HIS A 194 -14.48 12.11 2.62
N ASP A 195 -15.66 11.52 2.62
CA ASP A 195 -16.91 12.23 2.47
C ASP A 195 -17.42 12.73 3.83
N ASP A 196 -17.26 11.90 4.86
CA ASP A 196 -17.64 12.24 6.25
C ASP A 196 -16.50 12.92 7.02
N GLY A 197 -15.26 12.88 6.53
CA GLY A 197 -14.10 13.44 7.23
C GLY A 197 -13.74 12.67 8.50
N GLU A 198 -13.98 11.36 8.53
CA GLU A 198 -13.79 10.51 9.71
C GLU A 198 -12.68 9.48 9.51
N PHE A 199 -11.78 9.38 10.49
CA PHE A 199 -10.76 8.33 10.53
C PHE A 199 -11.02 7.37 11.70
N LYS A 200 -10.99 6.06 11.42
CA LYS A 200 -11.12 4.99 12.43
C LYS A 200 -9.93 4.05 12.35
N LEU A 201 -9.40 3.68 13.52
CA LEU A 201 -8.37 2.66 13.69
C LEU A 201 -8.77 1.70 14.80
N LYS A 202 -8.80 0.39 14.49
CA LYS A 202 -8.97 -0.70 15.46
C LYS A 202 -7.68 -1.52 15.53
N TYR A 203 -7.18 -1.79 16.74
CA TYR A 203 -5.98 -2.59 16.93
C TYR A 203 -6.02 -3.34 18.28
N ILE A 204 -5.19 -4.37 18.39
CA ILE A 204 -5.05 -5.19 19.61
C ILE A 204 -3.63 -5.03 20.13
N GLN A 205 -3.49 -4.54 21.34
CA GLN A 205 -2.23 -4.42 22.03
C GLN A 205 -2.01 -5.64 22.94
N ASP A 206 -1.04 -6.49 22.61
CA ASP A 206 -0.77 -7.76 23.29
C ASP A 206 0.06 -7.63 24.57
N LYS A 207 0.81 -6.54 24.69
CA LYS A 207 1.70 -6.25 25.82
C LYS A 207 1.88 -4.74 26.03
N LYS A 208 2.53 -4.36 27.15
CA LYS A 208 2.91 -2.96 27.39
C LYS A 208 4.07 -2.55 26.50
N TYR A 209 3.88 -1.46 25.76
CA TYR A 209 4.91 -0.84 24.95
C TYR A 209 5.41 0.45 25.60
N LYS A 210 6.71 0.77 25.37
CA LYS A 210 7.31 2.03 25.84
C LYS A 210 7.06 3.20 24.89
N VAL A 211 6.63 2.90 23.67
CA VAL A 211 6.32 3.85 22.61
C VAL A 211 4.81 3.97 22.41
N PRO A 212 4.29 5.10 21.93
CA PRO A 212 2.87 5.26 21.65
C PRO A 212 2.46 4.63 20.30
N THR A 213 1.16 4.40 20.13
CA THR A 213 0.55 4.34 18.79
C THR A 213 0.52 5.74 18.22
N VAL A 214 0.89 5.91 16.95
CA VAL A 214 0.96 7.22 16.29
C VAL A 214 0.09 7.21 15.04
N VAL A 215 -0.84 8.16 14.97
CA VAL A 215 -1.65 8.45 13.80
C VAL A 215 -1.22 9.79 13.23
N TYR A 216 -0.88 9.80 11.94
CA TYR A 216 -0.67 11.04 11.20
C TYR A 216 -2.00 11.59 10.74
N VAL A 217 -2.17 12.92 10.82
CA VAL A 217 -3.31 13.66 10.27
C VAL A 217 -2.82 14.90 9.54
N ASP A 218 -3.45 15.23 8.43
CA ASP A 218 -3.06 16.36 7.56
C ASP A 218 -3.50 17.72 8.10
N ARG A 219 -4.50 17.73 9.00
CA ARG A 219 -5.04 18.92 9.65
C ARG A 219 -5.40 18.65 11.10
N LYS A 220 -5.60 19.72 11.87
CA LYS A 220 -5.98 19.59 13.28
C LYS A 220 -7.38 18.99 13.39
N PRO A 221 -7.58 17.92 14.18
CA PRO A 221 -8.87 17.29 14.35
C PRO A 221 -9.83 18.20 15.17
N GLU A 222 -11.12 18.08 14.87
CA GLU A 222 -12.20 18.71 15.65
C GLU A 222 -12.53 17.87 16.89
N LYS A 223 -12.52 16.53 16.75
CA LYS A 223 -12.84 15.61 17.83
C LYS A 223 -11.94 14.38 17.78
N ILE A 224 -11.58 13.84 18.96
CA ILE A 224 -10.84 12.59 19.11
C ILE A 224 -11.54 11.76 20.19
N GLU A 225 -11.94 10.54 19.84
CA GLU A 225 -12.43 9.53 20.78
C GLU A 225 -11.42 8.38 20.87
N CYS A 226 -11.04 8.01 22.10
CA CYS A 226 -10.19 6.87 22.39
C CYS A 226 -10.33 6.49 23.88
N ASP A 227 -9.97 5.27 24.21
CA ASP A 227 -9.97 4.75 25.58
C ASP A 227 -8.67 5.01 26.35
N GLY A 228 -7.75 5.76 25.78
CA GLY A 228 -6.44 6.09 26.35
C GLY A 228 -6.19 7.58 26.49
N LYS A 229 -4.93 7.92 26.76
CA LYS A 229 -4.46 9.30 26.75
C LYS A 229 -3.84 9.61 25.41
N TYR A 230 -4.05 10.81 24.89
CA TYR A 230 -3.42 11.25 23.66
C TYR A 230 -2.70 12.59 23.79
N LYS A 231 -1.80 12.85 22.84
CA LYS A 231 -1.07 14.10 22.69
C LYS A 231 -1.00 14.44 21.21
N ILE A 232 -1.32 15.68 20.85
CA ILE A 232 -1.21 16.21 19.50
C ILE A 232 0.13 16.92 19.35
N ILE A 233 0.90 16.61 18.31
CA ILE A 233 2.21 17.18 18.02
C ILE A 233 2.16 17.75 16.62
N GLU A 234 2.32 19.06 16.48
CA GLU A 234 2.45 19.72 15.19
C GLU A 234 3.77 19.37 14.52
N LEU A 235 3.72 19.00 13.25
CA LEU A 235 4.89 18.63 12.48
C LEU A 235 5.56 19.86 11.85
N PRO A 236 6.89 19.89 11.75
CA PRO A 236 7.61 21.01 11.11
C PRO A 236 7.14 21.23 9.67
N GLY A 237 7.08 22.48 9.23
CA GLY A 237 6.72 22.84 7.85
C GLY A 237 5.23 22.79 7.54
N ASN A 238 4.38 22.79 8.56
CA ASN A 238 2.91 22.76 8.43
C ASN A 238 2.39 21.57 7.59
N ILE A 239 3.06 20.43 7.70
CA ILE A 239 2.69 19.22 6.94
C ILE A 239 1.65 18.35 7.66
N GLY A 240 1.11 18.81 8.78
CA GLY A 240 0.10 18.11 9.57
C GLY A 240 0.54 17.85 11.01
N TYR A 241 -0.06 16.83 11.62
CA TYR A 241 0.13 16.51 13.04
C TYR A 241 0.36 15.01 13.21
N ASP A 242 1.17 14.66 14.20
CA ASP A 242 1.20 13.32 14.78
C ASP A 242 0.33 13.32 16.04
N ILE A 243 -0.56 12.35 16.17
CA ILE A 243 -1.34 12.12 17.37
C ILE A 243 -0.81 10.85 18.03
N GLU A 244 -0.19 11.01 19.19
CA GLU A 244 0.36 9.91 19.99
C GLU A 244 -0.69 9.41 20.99
N PHE A 245 -1.02 8.13 20.92
CA PHE A 245 -1.95 7.46 21.83
C PHE A 245 -1.21 6.51 22.76
N LYS A 246 -1.50 6.58 24.07
CA LYS A 246 -1.02 5.64 25.08
C LYS A 246 -2.16 4.87 25.63
N THR A 247 -2.20 3.59 25.31
CA THR A 247 -3.23 2.63 25.72
C THR A 247 -2.61 1.52 26.56
N ASP A 248 -3.43 0.78 27.29
CA ASP A 248 -3.01 -0.42 28.02
C ASP A 248 -3.13 -1.67 27.13
N ILE A 249 -2.98 -2.86 27.72
CA ILE A 249 -3.17 -4.14 27.00
C ILE A 249 -4.69 -4.31 26.75
N GLY A 250 -5.07 -4.66 25.52
CA GLY A 250 -6.44 -4.90 25.12
C GLY A 250 -6.75 -4.53 23.68
N GLU A 251 -8.03 -4.55 23.38
CA GLU A 251 -8.58 -4.07 22.09
C GLU A 251 -8.86 -2.58 22.20
N HIS A 252 -8.50 -1.83 21.17
CA HIS A 252 -8.63 -0.37 21.14
C HIS A 252 -9.29 0.09 19.86
N GLU A 253 -10.10 1.12 19.99
CA GLU A 253 -10.67 1.87 18.89
C GLU A 253 -10.33 3.35 19.04
N ILE A 254 -9.86 3.96 17.97
CA ILE A 254 -9.57 5.38 17.85
C ILE A 254 -10.46 5.94 16.75
N GLU A 255 -11.23 6.98 17.06
CA GLU A 255 -12.03 7.74 16.10
C GLU A 255 -11.57 9.19 16.09
N ILE A 256 -11.40 9.77 14.90
CA ILE A 256 -10.95 11.15 14.71
C ILE A 256 -11.85 11.81 13.67
N GLU A 257 -12.47 12.94 14.02
CA GLU A 257 -13.35 13.73 13.15
C GLU A 257 -12.67 15.06 12.76
N PHE A 258 -12.92 15.53 11.51
CA PHE A 258 -12.31 16.71 10.91
C PHE A 258 -13.33 17.66 10.30
#